data_9045987f457270cf02b2aa51b730ecd1
#
_entry.id   9045987f457270cf02b2aa51b730ecd1
#
_cell.length_a   1.000
_cell.length_b   1.000
_cell.length_c   1.000
_cell.angle_alpha   90.00
_cell.angle_beta   90.00
_cell.angle_gamma   90.00
#
_symmetry.space_group_name_H-M   'P 1'
#
loop_
_entity.id
_entity.type
_entity.pdbx_description
1 polymer ?
#
loop_
_entity_poly.entity_id
_entity_poly.type
_entity_poly.pdbx_seq_one_letter_code
_entity_poly.pdbx_strand_id
1 'polypeptide(L)'
;MLLLKKHILLLVVLVSGCFSLYAQDSTLVGTAINWDLAKCIDYAKKNNIQINTLRLSQQTSQQEYLLAKAARLPDLSGSASQTAAHGNNFSNGDNGRHSGYNLSGSYGLSSNVTIYNGSYINNNIQQKNLSVQSANLNIIQQENDITLQITQAYLAILLDKENIIYNTDLLNTTKAQVALEQKRYNVGSVARKDLIQLQAQQASDQYTLVNSQNAERGDLITLKQLLLLPSDSRFDITKPDTVIAPIATVAAFHDAEQTALQNRPEVKNGELGVKIAQYDVDKARAGYKPTLTGGASLNSGYANGQGTSFGYQLNNNFTQQLGLTLAIPIFTKRVVKTQVEEAKINVKQAQLDLTNTRITLSQTVERAYINVQNARSQYDAASEEYKYSKESYRIASEQLKVGVANTVDFLLQKNLYVQAQQAFIQAKYNTLLTLKIYDFYRGVPIKL
;
A
#
# COMPACT_ATOMS: atom_id res chain seq x y z
N MET A 1 59.16 -8.73 -10.54
CA MET A 1 58.37 -8.92 -9.31
C MET A 1 58.16 -7.65 -8.51
N LEU A 2 59.03 -6.63 -8.55
CA LEU A 2 58.86 -5.35 -7.86
C LEU A 2 57.85 -4.37 -8.49
N LEU A 3 57.69 -4.39 -9.80
CA LEU A 3 56.76 -3.52 -10.52
C LEU A 3 55.29 -3.92 -10.33
N LEU A 4 54.99 -5.19 -10.17
CA LEU A 4 53.62 -5.69 -9.93
C LEU A 4 53.11 -5.32 -8.54
N LYS A 5 53.96 -5.27 -7.53
CA LYS A 5 53.62 -4.83 -6.14
C LYS A 5 53.27 -3.35 -6.08
N LYS A 6 53.92 -2.48 -6.89
CA LYS A 6 53.61 -1.03 -6.92
C LYS A 6 52.24 -0.74 -7.49
N HIS A 7 51.79 -1.49 -8.51
CA HIS A 7 50.47 -1.28 -9.13
C HIS A 7 49.32 -1.82 -8.28
N ILE A 8 49.55 -2.91 -7.51
CA ILE A 8 48.55 -3.42 -6.58
C ILE A 8 48.38 -2.47 -5.38
N LEU A 9 49.47 -1.86 -4.88
CA LEU A 9 49.39 -0.87 -3.79
C LEU A 9 48.69 0.43 -4.23
N LEU A 10 48.86 0.86 -5.48
CA LEU A 10 48.19 2.02 -6.05
C LEU A 10 46.68 1.76 -6.24
N LEU A 11 46.28 0.54 -6.61
CA LEU A 11 44.88 0.15 -6.78
C LEU A 11 44.14 0.09 -5.43
N VAL A 12 44.81 -0.37 -4.36
CA VAL A 12 44.24 -0.43 -3.01
C VAL A 12 44.03 0.98 -2.41
N VAL A 13 44.91 1.93 -2.70
CA VAL A 13 44.77 3.33 -2.25
C VAL A 13 43.68 4.07 -3.03
N LEU A 14 43.44 3.72 -4.30
CA LEU A 14 42.35 4.33 -5.10
C LEU A 14 40.96 3.81 -4.70
N VAL A 15 40.84 2.58 -4.19
CA VAL A 15 39.57 2.01 -3.72
C VAL A 15 39.18 2.51 -2.34
N SER A 16 40.16 2.91 -1.49
CA SER A 16 39.86 3.45 -0.15
C SER A 16 39.45 4.93 -0.14
N GLY A 17 39.55 5.65 -1.27
CA GLY A 17 39.18 7.08 -1.36
C GLY A 17 37.73 7.39 -1.69
N CYS A 18 36.88 6.38 -2.01
CA CYS A 18 35.50 6.58 -2.44
C CYS A 18 34.41 6.34 -1.39
N PHE A 19 34.78 6.15 -0.12
CA PHE A 19 33.78 6.25 0.97
C PHE A 19 33.62 7.71 1.37
N SER A 20 32.99 8.50 0.48
CA SER A 20 32.34 9.73 0.90
C SER A 20 31.23 9.34 1.86
N LEU A 21 31.44 9.58 3.14
CA LEU A 21 30.41 9.63 4.15
C LEU A 21 29.37 10.66 3.67
N TYR A 22 28.25 10.19 3.12
CA TYR A 22 27.06 10.99 3.10
C TYR A 22 26.63 11.15 4.56
N ALA A 23 27.11 12.20 5.19
CA ALA A 23 26.51 12.71 6.40
C ALA A 23 25.06 13.03 6.02
N GLN A 24 24.10 12.21 6.49
CA GLN A 24 22.70 12.56 6.46
C GLN A 24 22.58 13.87 7.22
N ASP A 25 22.18 14.90 6.51
CA ASP A 25 21.85 16.20 7.06
C ASP A 25 20.64 16.02 8.01
N SER A 26 20.94 15.77 9.27
CA SER A 26 19.95 15.66 10.36
C SER A 26 19.64 17.04 10.92
N THR A 27 19.34 18.01 10.06
CA THR A 27 18.91 19.35 10.47
C THR A 27 17.40 19.51 10.35
N LEU A 28 16.63 18.71 11.09
CA LEU A 28 15.21 18.98 11.36
C LEU A 28 14.93 19.11 12.87
N VAL A 29 15.90 19.61 13.64
CA VAL A 29 15.68 20.00 15.03
C VAL A 29 15.46 21.51 15.09
N GLY A 30 14.18 21.96 15.03
CA GLY A 30 13.98 23.39 15.24
C GLY A 30 12.54 23.91 15.28
N THR A 31 11.64 23.49 14.45
CA THR A 31 10.25 23.97 14.48
C THR A 31 9.26 22.83 14.36
N ALA A 32 8.21 22.84 15.18
CA ALA A 32 7.11 21.91 15.00
C ALA A 32 6.53 22.13 13.59
N ILE A 33 6.61 21.09 12.76
CA ILE A 33 6.12 21.16 11.39
C ILE A 33 4.60 20.93 11.45
N ASN A 34 3.83 21.98 11.25
CA ASN A 34 2.38 21.88 11.17
C ASN A 34 1.98 21.48 9.74
N TRP A 35 1.28 20.35 9.62
CA TRP A 35 0.80 19.86 8.34
C TRP A 35 -0.71 19.89 8.25
N ASP A 36 -1.22 20.30 7.10
CA ASP A 36 -2.61 20.11 6.72
C ASP A 36 -2.87 18.67 6.25
N LEU A 37 -4.12 18.29 6.09
CA LEU A 37 -4.51 16.95 5.65
C LEU A 37 -3.94 16.62 4.27
N ALA A 38 -3.97 17.58 3.33
CA ALA A 38 -3.49 17.35 1.96
C ALA A 38 -2.00 17.00 1.95
N LYS A 39 -1.20 17.73 2.72
CA LYS A 39 0.24 17.47 2.86
C LYS A 39 0.53 16.14 3.52
N CYS A 40 -0.26 15.73 4.54
CA CYS A 40 -0.14 14.41 5.16
C CYS A 40 -0.40 13.30 4.13
N ILE A 41 -1.46 13.42 3.33
CA ILE A 41 -1.82 12.44 2.28
C ILE A 41 -0.72 12.37 1.21
N ASP A 42 -0.26 13.52 0.70
CA ASP A 42 0.77 13.57 -0.35
C ASP A 42 2.11 13.00 0.13
N TYR A 43 2.48 13.29 1.37
CA TYR A 43 3.70 12.73 1.96
C TYR A 43 3.61 11.21 2.11
N ALA A 44 2.47 10.70 2.61
CA ALA A 44 2.27 9.27 2.76
C ALA A 44 2.27 8.54 1.42
N LYS A 45 1.61 9.07 0.39
CA LYS A 45 1.62 8.50 -0.96
C LYS A 45 3.03 8.35 -1.54
N LYS A 46 3.96 9.27 -1.17
CA LYS A 46 5.35 9.21 -1.62
C LYS A 46 6.22 8.26 -0.80
N ASN A 47 6.01 8.21 0.51
CA ASN A 47 6.96 7.60 1.44
C ASN A 47 6.45 6.28 2.06
N ASN A 48 5.15 5.95 1.94
CA ASN A 48 4.61 4.74 2.55
C ASN A 48 5.27 3.49 1.97
N ILE A 49 5.74 2.59 2.86
CA ILE A 49 6.47 1.38 2.50
C ILE A 49 5.58 0.44 1.67
N GLN A 50 4.32 0.26 2.04
CA GLN A 50 3.40 -0.65 1.32
C GLN A 50 3.13 -0.16 -0.10
N ILE A 51 2.91 1.15 -0.30
CA ILE A 51 2.75 1.75 -1.63
C ILE A 51 4.03 1.56 -2.45
N ASN A 52 5.20 1.82 -1.86
CA ASN A 52 6.49 1.67 -2.55
C ASN A 52 6.78 0.20 -2.89
N THR A 53 6.42 -0.75 -2.02
CA THR A 53 6.50 -2.20 -2.33
C THR A 53 5.63 -2.57 -3.53
N LEU A 54 4.41 -2.04 -3.62
CA LEU A 54 3.55 -2.26 -4.77
C LEU A 54 4.09 -1.60 -6.05
N ARG A 55 4.75 -0.43 -5.95
CA ARG A 55 5.45 0.19 -7.10
C ARG A 55 6.61 -0.69 -7.60
N LEU A 56 7.38 -1.30 -6.69
CA LEU A 56 8.42 -2.27 -7.07
C LEU A 56 7.81 -3.52 -7.71
N SER A 57 6.70 -4.02 -7.19
CA SER A 57 5.96 -5.14 -7.79
C SER A 57 5.44 -4.80 -9.19
N GLN A 58 4.96 -3.58 -9.40
CA GLN A 58 4.57 -3.09 -10.74
C GLN A 58 5.77 -3.02 -11.68
N GLN A 59 6.96 -2.57 -11.22
CA GLN A 59 8.19 -2.61 -12.01
C GLN A 59 8.60 -4.04 -12.37
N THR A 60 8.46 -5.00 -11.45
CA THR A 60 8.67 -6.43 -11.74
C THR A 60 7.72 -6.90 -12.85
N SER A 61 6.44 -6.60 -12.75
CA SER A 61 5.45 -6.93 -13.79
C SER A 61 5.80 -6.29 -15.14
N GLN A 62 6.35 -5.08 -15.14
CA GLN A 62 6.85 -4.41 -16.35
C GLN A 62 8.04 -5.15 -16.97
N GLN A 63 8.98 -5.66 -16.17
CA GLN A 63 10.09 -6.48 -16.68
C GLN A 63 9.61 -7.82 -17.25
N GLU A 64 8.62 -8.45 -16.61
CA GLU A 64 8.01 -9.68 -17.14
C GLU A 64 7.29 -9.44 -18.47
N TYR A 65 6.65 -8.28 -18.64
CA TYR A 65 6.05 -7.89 -19.91
C TYR A 65 7.10 -7.68 -21.01
N LEU A 66 8.23 -7.03 -20.68
CA LEU A 66 9.36 -6.89 -21.61
C LEU A 66 9.97 -8.24 -21.97
N LEU A 67 10.13 -9.13 -20.98
CA LEU A 67 10.59 -10.51 -21.21
C LEU A 67 9.63 -11.28 -22.13
N ALA A 68 8.32 -11.15 -21.92
CA ALA A 68 7.34 -11.77 -22.80
C ALA A 68 7.42 -11.25 -24.25
N LYS A 69 7.69 -9.94 -24.45
CA LYS A 69 7.95 -9.36 -25.78
C LYS A 69 9.24 -9.92 -26.40
N ALA A 70 10.29 -10.07 -25.60
CA ALA A 70 11.58 -10.58 -26.07
C ALA A 70 11.51 -12.04 -26.51
N ALA A 71 10.49 -12.82 -26.07
CA ALA A 71 10.25 -14.18 -26.52
C ALA A 71 9.99 -14.32 -28.05
N ARG A 72 9.82 -13.21 -28.77
CA ARG A 72 9.75 -13.16 -30.25
C ARG A 72 11.12 -13.04 -30.92
N LEU A 73 12.15 -12.72 -30.16
CA LEU A 73 13.50 -12.52 -30.69
C LEU A 73 14.26 -13.84 -30.68
N PRO A 74 15.23 -14.03 -31.60
CA PRO A 74 16.16 -15.14 -31.51
C PRO A 74 17.05 -14.96 -30.27
N ASP A 75 17.38 -16.07 -29.62
CA ASP A 75 18.47 -16.16 -28.67
C ASP A 75 19.82 -16.32 -29.37
N LEU A 76 20.92 -16.13 -28.65
CA LEU A 76 22.27 -16.47 -29.09
C LEU A 76 23.01 -17.01 -27.88
N SER A 77 23.49 -18.23 -28.02
CA SER A 77 24.28 -18.90 -26.99
C SER A 77 25.59 -19.47 -27.56
N GLY A 78 26.66 -19.33 -26.79
CA GLY A 78 27.96 -19.90 -27.10
C GLY A 78 28.28 -21.06 -26.13
N SER A 79 28.81 -22.14 -26.63
CA SER A 79 29.27 -23.27 -25.83
C SER A 79 30.71 -23.65 -26.18
N ALA A 80 31.50 -23.98 -25.17
CA ALA A 80 32.83 -24.54 -25.30
C ALA A 80 32.95 -25.70 -24.33
N SER A 81 33.24 -26.86 -24.81
CA SER A 81 33.49 -28.04 -23.97
C SER A 81 34.84 -28.64 -24.26
N GLN A 82 35.51 -29.12 -23.22
CA GLN A 82 36.77 -29.82 -23.28
C GLN A 82 36.61 -31.12 -22.48
N THR A 83 36.85 -32.25 -23.13
CA THR A 83 36.69 -33.56 -22.49
C THR A 83 38.02 -34.29 -22.55
N ALA A 84 38.50 -34.77 -21.40
CA ALA A 84 39.60 -35.69 -21.28
C ALA A 84 39.04 -37.03 -20.75
N ALA A 85 39.15 -38.07 -21.54
CA ALA A 85 38.68 -39.39 -21.16
C ALA A 85 39.86 -40.38 -21.24
N HIS A 86 39.97 -41.26 -20.26
CA HIS A 86 40.89 -42.41 -20.31
C HIS A 86 40.07 -43.68 -20.49
N GLY A 87 40.40 -44.46 -21.51
CA GLY A 87 39.67 -45.69 -21.80
C GLY A 87 40.31 -46.52 -22.85
N ASN A 88 39.79 -47.74 -23.01
CA ASN A 88 40.21 -48.66 -24.05
C ASN A 88 39.35 -48.43 -25.30
N ASN A 89 39.94 -47.85 -26.33
CA ASN A 89 39.29 -47.69 -27.64
C ASN A 89 39.66 -48.78 -28.62
N PHE A 90 38.70 -49.25 -29.43
CA PHE A 90 38.95 -50.06 -30.56
C PHE A 90 39.45 -49.20 -31.74
N SER A 91 40.65 -49.49 -32.25
CA SER A 91 41.13 -48.86 -33.48
C SER A 91 40.66 -49.70 -34.66
N ASN A 92 39.98 -49.10 -35.63
CA ASN A 92 39.51 -49.74 -36.85
C ASN A 92 40.65 -50.04 -37.82
N GLY A 93 41.90 -49.62 -37.54
CA GLY A 93 43.02 -49.79 -38.45
C GLY A 93 43.86 -51.04 -38.18
N ASP A 94 43.91 -51.56 -36.95
CA ASP A 94 44.74 -52.71 -36.58
C ASP A 94 44.04 -53.78 -35.70
N ASN A 95 42.69 -53.68 -35.54
CA ASN A 95 41.90 -54.61 -34.73
C ASN A 95 42.38 -54.73 -33.25
N GLY A 96 43.16 -53.75 -32.74
CA GLY A 96 43.72 -53.73 -31.40
C GLY A 96 42.94 -52.84 -30.41
N ARG A 97 42.99 -53.23 -29.13
CA ARG A 97 42.56 -52.37 -28.02
C ARG A 97 43.73 -51.49 -27.61
N HIS A 98 43.61 -50.21 -27.82
CA HIS A 98 44.56 -49.21 -27.30
C HIS A 98 44.00 -48.50 -26.08
N SER A 99 44.71 -48.59 -24.95
CA SER A 99 44.44 -47.83 -23.77
C SER A 99 45.14 -46.48 -23.90
N GLY A 100 44.37 -45.36 -23.77
CA GLY A 100 44.97 -44.07 -23.94
C GLY A 100 44.06 -42.95 -23.44
N TYR A 101 44.63 -41.75 -23.33
CA TYR A 101 43.89 -40.53 -23.08
C TYR A 101 43.31 -39.98 -24.37
N ASN A 102 42.00 -39.80 -24.37
CA ASN A 102 41.29 -39.08 -25.43
C ASN A 102 41.02 -37.66 -24.97
N LEU A 103 41.56 -36.69 -25.67
CA LEU A 103 41.28 -35.26 -25.45
C LEU A 103 40.47 -34.76 -26.65
N SER A 104 39.28 -34.25 -26.38
CA SER A 104 38.42 -33.68 -27.41
C SER A 104 37.82 -32.36 -26.95
N GLY A 105 37.60 -31.46 -27.88
CA GLY A 105 36.95 -30.19 -27.63
C GLY A 105 35.87 -29.94 -28.67
N SER A 106 34.77 -29.33 -28.24
CA SER A 106 33.74 -28.84 -29.14
C SER A 106 33.40 -27.40 -28.80
N TYR A 107 33.24 -26.61 -29.83
CA TYR A 107 32.91 -25.19 -29.77
C TYR A 107 31.70 -24.93 -30.64
N GLY A 108 30.71 -24.20 -30.11
CA GLY A 108 29.48 -23.95 -30.84
C GLY A 108 28.87 -22.57 -30.55
N LEU A 109 28.24 -22.01 -31.53
CA LEU A 109 27.28 -20.90 -31.40
C LEU A 109 25.93 -21.42 -31.90
N SER A 110 24.88 -21.16 -31.14
CA SER A 110 23.53 -21.54 -31.54
C SER A 110 22.55 -20.39 -31.30
N SER A 111 21.58 -20.28 -32.20
CA SER A 111 20.52 -19.28 -32.14
C SER A 111 19.20 -19.96 -32.49
N ASN A 112 18.18 -19.76 -31.65
CA ASN A 112 16.85 -20.32 -31.86
C ASN A 112 15.80 -19.22 -31.80
N VAL A 113 14.75 -19.33 -32.60
CA VAL A 113 13.60 -18.43 -32.61
C VAL A 113 12.31 -19.21 -32.79
N THR A 114 11.31 -18.86 -32.00
CA THR A 114 9.95 -19.36 -32.19
C THR A 114 9.22 -18.48 -33.19
N ILE A 115 8.97 -18.97 -34.39
CA ILE A 115 8.29 -18.25 -35.47
C ILE A 115 6.79 -18.27 -35.26
N TYR A 116 6.26 -19.44 -34.88
CA TYR A 116 4.84 -19.62 -34.59
C TYR A 116 4.63 -20.69 -33.52
N ASN A 117 3.75 -20.47 -32.56
CA ASN A 117 3.39 -21.41 -31.51
C ASN A 117 1.91 -21.34 -31.14
N GLY A 118 1.04 -21.33 -32.12
CA GLY A 118 -0.39 -21.31 -31.89
C GLY A 118 -0.92 -20.00 -31.31
N SER A 119 -0.16 -18.90 -31.40
CA SER A 119 -0.41 -17.58 -30.77
C SER A 119 -0.13 -17.53 -29.26
N TYR A 120 0.52 -18.54 -28.68
CA TYR A 120 0.86 -18.56 -27.26
C TYR A 120 1.68 -17.32 -26.83
N ILE A 121 2.77 -16.99 -27.57
CA ILE A 121 3.60 -15.81 -27.28
C ILE A 121 2.76 -14.54 -27.33
N ASN A 122 1.89 -14.38 -28.31
CA ASN A 122 1.04 -13.18 -28.45
C ASN A 122 0.06 -13.04 -27.28
N ASN A 123 -0.62 -14.13 -26.91
CA ASN A 123 -1.54 -14.16 -25.77
C ASN A 123 -0.81 -13.92 -24.46
N ASN A 124 0.40 -14.46 -24.31
CA ASN A 124 1.22 -14.24 -23.13
C ASN A 124 1.67 -12.76 -23.00
N ILE A 125 2.01 -12.11 -24.11
CA ILE A 125 2.33 -10.66 -24.13
C ILE A 125 1.12 -9.85 -23.67
N GLN A 126 -0.07 -10.14 -24.22
CA GLN A 126 -1.28 -9.43 -23.83
C GLN A 126 -1.64 -9.65 -22.36
N GLN A 127 -1.53 -10.89 -21.88
CA GLN A 127 -1.75 -11.23 -20.49
C GLN A 127 -0.80 -10.45 -19.56
N LYS A 128 0.52 -10.44 -19.86
CA LYS A 128 1.51 -9.69 -19.08
C LYS A 128 1.27 -8.18 -19.10
N ASN A 129 0.79 -7.63 -20.23
CA ASN A 129 0.38 -6.23 -20.30
C ASN A 129 -0.81 -5.94 -19.35
N LEU A 130 -1.82 -6.82 -19.29
CA LEU A 130 -2.92 -6.69 -18.34
C LEU A 130 -2.45 -6.84 -16.88
N SER A 131 -1.46 -7.70 -16.62
CA SER A 131 -0.86 -7.84 -15.29
C SER A 131 -0.18 -6.54 -14.82
N VAL A 132 0.48 -5.79 -15.73
CA VAL A 132 1.04 -4.46 -15.41
C VAL A 132 -0.08 -3.47 -15.04
N GLN A 133 -1.20 -3.49 -15.78
CA GLN A 133 -2.35 -2.63 -15.47
C GLN A 133 -2.99 -3.00 -14.14
N SER A 134 -3.13 -4.28 -13.83
CA SER A 134 -3.61 -4.80 -12.55
C SER A 134 -2.71 -4.34 -11.38
N ALA A 135 -1.39 -4.46 -11.54
CA ALA A 135 -0.43 -3.98 -10.54
C ALA A 135 -0.56 -2.46 -10.29
N ASN A 136 -0.82 -1.65 -11.33
CA ASN A 136 -1.08 -0.23 -11.18
C ASN A 136 -2.37 0.07 -10.41
N LEU A 137 -3.45 -0.70 -10.65
CA LEU A 137 -4.70 -0.57 -9.90
C LEU A 137 -4.53 -0.93 -8.42
N ASN A 138 -3.68 -1.91 -8.10
CA ASN A 138 -3.33 -2.24 -6.72
C ASN A 138 -2.62 -1.08 -5.99
N ILE A 139 -1.74 -0.33 -6.70
CA ILE A 139 -1.12 0.88 -6.14
C ILE A 139 -2.21 1.92 -5.81
N ILE A 140 -3.12 2.20 -6.76
CA ILE A 140 -4.21 3.17 -6.56
C ILE A 140 -5.12 2.75 -5.39
N GLN A 141 -5.43 1.46 -5.29
CA GLN A 141 -6.21 0.94 -4.16
C GLN A 141 -5.50 1.18 -2.83
N GLN A 142 -4.22 0.86 -2.73
CA GLN A 142 -3.45 1.10 -1.50
C GLN A 142 -3.31 2.58 -1.16
N GLU A 143 -3.14 3.45 -2.17
CA GLU A 143 -3.13 4.91 -1.97
C GLU A 143 -4.48 5.40 -1.42
N ASN A 144 -5.58 4.82 -1.86
CA ASN A 144 -6.92 5.11 -1.37
C ASN A 144 -7.10 4.67 0.08
N ASP A 145 -6.64 3.45 0.43
CA ASP A 145 -6.75 2.91 1.79
C ASP A 145 -5.94 3.74 2.80
N ILE A 146 -4.71 4.12 2.44
CA ILE A 146 -3.87 5.00 3.26
C ILE A 146 -4.49 6.40 3.38
N THR A 147 -5.10 6.93 2.32
CA THR A 147 -5.80 8.22 2.36
C THR A 147 -6.93 8.22 3.38
N LEU A 148 -7.74 7.14 3.43
CA LEU A 148 -8.80 7.00 4.43
C LEU A 148 -8.24 6.90 5.85
N GLN A 149 -7.22 6.09 6.08
CA GLN A 149 -6.60 5.93 7.40
C GLN A 149 -6.02 7.24 7.92
N ILE A 150 -5.33 8.01 7.07
CA ILE A 150 -4.80 9.33 7.42
C ILE A 150 -5.94 10.31 7.75
N THR A 151 -7.01 10.29 6.96
CA THR A 151 -8.16 11.16 7.20
C THR A 151 -8.81 10.86 8.55
N GLN A 152 -8.97 9.59 8.91
CA GLN A 152 -9.49 9.16 10.21
C GLN A 152 -8.60 9.63 11.36
N ALA A 153 -7.28 9.37 11.28
CA ALA A 153 -6.34 9.79 12.32
C ALA A 153 -6.26 11.32 12.45
N TYR A 154 -6.29 12.04 11.34
CA TYR A 154 -6.29 13.52 11.35
C TYR A 154 -7.52 14.10 12.02
N LEU A 155 -8.72 13.57 11.73
CA LEU A 155 -9.97 14.02 12.34
C LEU A 155 -10.07 13.63 13.82
N ALA A 156 -9.47 12.50 14.25
CA ALA A 156 -9.36 12.14 15.65
C ALA A 156 -8.53 13.18 16.45
N ILE A 157 -7.38 13.60 15.90
CA ILE A 157 -6.56 14.64 16.52
C ILE A 157 -7.32 15.99 16.60
N LEU A 158 -8.08 16.34 15.57
CA LEU A 158 -8.91 17.56 15.60
C LEU A 158 -9.98 17.51 16.69
N LEU A 159 -10.62 16.35 16.85
CA LEU A 159 -11.57 16.08 17.94
C LEU A 159 -10.91 16.29 19.31
N ASP A 160 -9.72 15.72 19.51
CA ASP A 160 -9.00 15.82 20.78
C ASP A 160 -8.57 17.26 21.08
N LYS A 161 -8.06 17.97 20.08
CA LYS A 161 -7.72 19.40 20.22
C LYS A 161 -8.94 20.24 20.62
N GLU A 162 -10.12 19.95 20.06
CA GLU A 162 -11.36 20.63 20.45
C GLU A 162 -11.76 20.29 21.91
N ASN A 163 -11.64 19.00 22.29
CA ASN A 163 -11.88 18.56 23.68
C ASN A 163 -10.91 19.24 24.67
N ILE A 164 -9.63 19.41 24.34
CA ILE A 164 -8.66 20.11 25.18
C ILE A 164 -9.07 21.57 25.40
N ILE A 165 -9.49 22.28 24.34
CA ILE A 165 -9.93 23.68 24.45
C ILE A 165 -11.10 23.78 25.43
N TYR A 166 -12.12 22.93 25.25
CA TYR A 166 -13.31 22.96 26.12
C TYR A 166 -13.00 22.53 27.56
N ASN A 167 -12.22 21.49 27.78
CA ASN A 167 -11.85 21.03 29.11
C ASN A 167 -10.95 22.04 29.83
N THR A 168 -10.13 22.80 29.09
CA THR A 168 -9.36 23.92 29.66
C THR A 168 -10.24 25.03 30.12
N ASP A 169 -11.23 25.43 29.32
CA ASP A 169 -12.20 26.47 29.69
C ASP A 169 -13.08 26.06 30.90
N LEU A 170 -13.55 24.83 30.89
CA LEU A 170 -14.30 24.23 31.98
C LEU A 170 -13.51 24.25 33.30
N LEU A 171 -12.25 23.79 33.27
CA LEU A 171 -11.37 23.81 34.43
C LEU A 171 -11.12 25.23 34.96
N ASN A 172 -10.89 26.21 34.06
CA ASN A 172 -10.68 27.60 34.45
C ASN A 172 -11.93 28.16 35.12
N THR A 173 -13.11 27.85 34.61
CA THR A 173 -14.39 28.22 35.21
C THR A 173 -14.53 27.62 36.62
N THR A 174 -14.21 26.33 36.79
CA THR A 174 -14.31 25.67 38.09
C THR A 174 -13.28 26.23 39.09
N LYS A 175 -12.06 26.54 38.65
CA LYS A 175 -11.06 27.24 39.50
C LYS A 175 -11.58 28.57 40.00
N ALA A 176 -12.23 29.37 39.16
CA ALA A 176 -12.83 30.65 39.57
C ALA A 176 -13.96 30.45 40.58
N GLN A 177 -14.79 29.42 40.41
CA GLN A 177 -15.85 29.06 41.35
C GLN A 177 -15.30 28.62 42.70
N VAL A 178 -14.27 27.76 42.74
CA VAL A 178 -13.59 27.36 43.99
C VAL A 178 -13.01 28.57 44.71
N ALA A 179 -12.37 29.49 43.99
CA ALA A 179 -11.81 30.71 44.57
C ALA A 179 -12.90 31.63 45.18
N LEU A 180 -14.06 31.73 44.53
CA LEU A 180 -15.21 32.47 45.09
C LEU A 180 -15.75 31.79 46.34
N GLU A 181 -15.96 30.46 46.29
CA GLU A 181 -16.53 29.72 47.41
C GLU A 181 -15.57 29.67 48.61
N GLN A 182 -14.25 29.65 48.38
CA GLN A 182 -13.26 29.80 49.46
C GLN A 182 -13.38 31.13 50.19
N LYS A 183 -13.65 32.25 49.46
CA LYS A 183 -13.88 33.58 50.10
C LYS A 183 -15.15 33.56 50.95
N ARG A 184 -16.24 32.95 50.46
CA ARG A 184 -17.51 32.82 51.17
C ARG A 184 -17.38 31.95 52.42
N TYR A 185 -16.64 30.87 52.35
CA TYR A 185 -16.33 30.01 53.50
C TYR A 185 -15.56 30.78 54.59
N ASN A 186 -14.54 31.54 54.16
CA ASN A 186 -13.73 32.34 55.11
C ASN A 186 -14.52 33.39 55.90
N VAL A 187 -15.63 33.88 55.31
CA VAL A 187 -16.55 34.82 56.01
C VAL A 187 -17.75 34.13 56.64
N GLY A 188 -17.77 32.78 56.63
CA GLY A 188 -18.81 31.97 57.28
C GLY A 188 -20.16 31.92 56.55
N SER A 189 -20.23 32.34 55.26
CA SER A 189 -21.49 32.41 54.49
C SER A 189 -21.87 31.09 53.80
N VAL A 190 -20.98 30.09 53.75
CA VAL A 190 -21.22 28.77 53.15
C VAL A 190 -20.62 27.67 53.99
N ALA A 191 -21.16 26.44 53.85
CA ALA A 191 -20.68 25.26 54.56
C ALA A 191 -19.35 24.74 53.99
N ARG A 192 -18.48 24.15 54.81
CA ARG A 192 -17.25 23.48 54.37
C ARG A 192 -17.51 22.36 53.35
N LYS A 193 -18.66 21.69 53.43
CA LYS A 193 -19.11 20.67 52.49
C LYS A 193 -19.14 21.21 51.05
N ASP A 194 -19.70 22.39 50.84
CA ASP A 194 -19.91 23.00 49.51
C ASP A 194 -18.56 23.31 48.87
N LEU A 195 -17.62 23.89 49.65
CA LEU A 195 -16.27 24.13 49.20
C LEU A 195 -15.53 22.83 48.79
N ILE A 196 -15.62 21.77 49.63
CA ILE A 196 -14.99 20.46 49.33
C ILE A 196 -15.57 19.85 48.08
N GLN A 197 -16.89 19.96 47.85
CA GLN A 197 -17.52 19.43 46.62
C GLN A 197 -16.98 20.15 45.36
N LEU A 198 -16.82 21.48 45.38
CA LEU A 198 -16.25 22.23 44.25
C LEU A 198 -14.75 21.91 44.05
N GLN A 199 -13.98 21.70 45.12
CA GLN A 199 -12.59 21.29 45.04
C GLN A 199 -12.47 19.88 44.43
N ALA A 200 -13.35 18.93 44.80
CA ALA A 200 -13.41 17.60 44.19
C ALA A 200 -13.75 17.70 42.72
N GLN A 201 -14.69 18.56 42.32
CA GLN A 201 -15.03 18.80 40.91
C GLN A 201 -13.85 19.40 40.13
N GLN A 202 -13.11 20.34 40.71
CA GLN A 202 -11.89 20.90 40.09
C GLN A 202 -10.84 19.81 39.82
N ALA A 203 -10.64 18.90 40.76
CA ALA A 203 -9.72 17.79 40.60
C ALA A 203 -10.20 16.82 39.46
N SER A 204 -11.50 16.58 39.37
CA SER A 204 -12.12 15.79 38.29
C SER A 204 -11.95 16.46 36.93
N ASP A 205 -12.17 17.77 36.82
CA ASP A 205 -11.99 18.52 35.56
C ASP A 205 -10.51 18.52 35.14
N GLN A 206 -9.57 18.66 36.09
CA GLN A 206 -8.15 18.57 35.83
C GLN A 206 -7.77 17.17 35.28
N TYR A 207 -8.31 16.10 35.86
CA TYR A 207 -8.10 14.74 35.40
C TYR A 207 -8.62 14.54 33.97
N THR A 208 -9.81 15.06 33.66
CA THR A 208 -10.41 14.99 32.32
C THR A 208 -9.55 15.74 31.29
N LEU A 209 -9.03 16.92 31.63
CA LEU A 209 -8.10 17.66 30.77
C LEU A 209 -6.82 16.87 30.47
N VAL A 210 -6.21 16.26 31.48
CA VAL A 210 -5.00 15.44 31.31
C VAL A 210 -5.28 14.23 30.41
N ASN A 211 -6.44 13.59 30.57
CA ASN A 211 -6.83 12.49 29.70
C ASN A 211 -6.98 12.93 28.23
N SER A 212 -7.59 14.09 27.97
CA SER A 212 -7.71 14.63 26.60
C SER A 212 -6.35 14.97 25.99
N GLN A 213 -5.42 15.50 26.78
CA GLN A 213 -4.04 15.75 26.33
C GLN A 213 -3.29 14.45 26.03
N ASN A 214 -3.52 13.41 26.82
CA ASN A 214 -2.91 12.09 26.56
C ASN A 214 -3.51 11.42 25.31
N ALA A 215 -4.81 11.58 25.06
CA ALA A 215 -5.47 11.09 23.84
C ALA A 215 -4.87 11.77 22.60
N GLU A 216 -4.78 13.11 22.60
CA GLU A 216 -4.13 13.86 21.50
C GLU A 216 -2.71 13.38 21.22
N ARG A 217 -1.90 13.16 22.26
CA ARG A 217 -0.54 12.64 22.09
C ARG A 217 -0.54 11.25 21.47
N GLY A 218 -1.46 10.38 21.88
CA GLY A 218 -1.63 9.03 21.32
C GLY A 218 -2.00 9.07 19.84
N ASP A 219 -2.95 9.91 19.47
CA ASP A 219 -3.42 10.04 18.09
C ASP A 219 -2.37 10.72 17.18
N LEU A 220 -1.61 11.69 17.71
CA LEU A 220 -0.44 12.25 17.01
C LEU A 220 0.63 11.17 16.72
N ILE A 221 0.89 10.27 17.67
CA ILE A 221 1.81 9.14 17.46
C ILE A 221 1.26 8.21 16.39
N THR A 222 -0.03 7.91 16.41
CA THR A 222 -0.70 7.08 15.40
C THR A 222 -0.57 7.68 14.00
N LEU A 223 -0.80 8.98 13.85
CA LEU A 223 -0.61 9.68 12.58
C LEU A 223 0.86 9.69 12.14
N LYS A 224 1.81 9.93 13.05
CA LYS A 224 3.26 9.83 12.77
C LYS A 224 3.65 8.46 12.26
N GLN A 225 3.10 7.39 12.83
CA GLN A 225 3.33 6.01 12.38
C GLN A 225 2.78 5.77 10.97
N LEU A 226 1.58 6.25 10.66
CA LEU A 226 1.01 6.16 9.31
C LEU A 226 1.84 6.93 8.28
N LEU A 227 2.43 8.05 8.69
CA LEU A 227 3.31 8.87 7.86
C LEU A 227 4.75 8.37 7.81
N LEU A 228 5.13 7.39 8.66
CA LEU A 228 6.51 6.89 8.81
C LEU A 228 7.51 8.00 9.17
N LEU A 229 7.09 8.98 9.97
CA LEU A 229 7.97 10.03 10.46
C LEU A 229 8.87 9.50 11.58
N PRO A 230 10.12 9.99 11.69
CA PRO A 230 11.01 9.64 12.80
C PRO A 230 10.38 9.95 14.16
N SER A 231 10.67 9.13 15.18
CA SER A 231 10.07 9.26 16.53
C SER A 231 10.42 10.58 17.22
N ASP A 232 11.59 11.14 16.93
CA ASP A 232 12.11 12.39 17.46
C ASP A 232 11.59 13.66 16.75
N SER A 233 10.91 13.49 15.59
CA SER A 233 10.34 14.62 14.85
C SER A 233 9.25 15.32 15.66
N ARG A 234 9.34 16.64 15.80
CA ARG A 234 8.26 17.49 16.33
C ARG A 234 7.24 17.72 15.24
N PHE A 235 6.09 17.07 15.38
CA PHE A 235 5.02 17.08 14.40
C PHE A 235 3.71 17.51 15.07
N ASP A 236 2.96 18.38 14.39
CA ASP A 236 1.61 18.74 14.76
C ASP A 236 0.76 18.98 13.49
N ILE A 237 -0.54 19.08 13.65
CA ILE A 237 -1.49 19.32 12.56
C ILE A 237 -2.06 20.74 12.62
N THR A 238 -2.38 21.29 11.45
CA THR A 238 -3.04 22.58 11.32
C THR A 238 -4.55 22.40 11.52
N LYS A 239 -5.15 23.22 12.38
CA LYS A 239 -6.62 23.29 12.48
C LYS A 239 -7.14 24.05 11.26
N PRO A 240 -8.07 23.48 10.46
CA PRO A 240 -8.68 24.21 9.35
C PRO A 240 -9.56 25.35 9.86
N ASP A 241 -9.51 26.49 9.19
CA ASP A 241 -10.31 27.67 9.54
C ASP A 241 -11.81 27.50 9.25
N THR A 242 -12.17 26.49 8.48
CA THR A 242 -13.54 26.23 8.06
C THR A 242 -14.36 25.62 9.20
N VAL A 243 -15.32 26.38 9.68
CA VAL A 243 -16.44 25.84 10.46
C VAL A 243 -17.15 24.80 9.59
N ILE A 244 -17.37 23.59 10.12
CA ILE A 244 -18.12 22.55 9.45
C ILE A 244 -19.53 23.09 9.20
N ALA A 245 -19.83 23.43 7.95
CA ALA A 245 -21.16 23.85 7.56
C ALA A 245 -22.13 22.64 7.71
N PRO A 246 -23.37 22.87 8.16
CA PRO A 246 -24.36 21.82 8.20
C PRO A 246 -24.50 21.20 6.80
N ILE A 247 -24.51 19.87 6.71
CA ILE A 247 -24.57 19.12 5.47
C ILE A 247 -25.91 19.40 4.79
N ALA A 248 -25.90 20.20 3.74
CA ALA A 248 -27.13 20.63 3.08
C ALA A 248 -27.86 19.47 2.39
N THR A 249 -27.15 18.59 1.67
CA THR A 249 -27.73 17.44 0.98
C THR A 249 -26.72 16.29 0.86
N VAL A 250 -27.14 15.09 1.19
CA VAL A 250 -26.39 13.86 0.94
C VAL A 250 -26.86 13.29 -0.42
N ALA A 251 -25.96 12.97 -1.33
CA ALA A 251 -26.32 12.39 -2.62
C ALA A 251 -27.02 11.04 -2.43
N ALA A 252 -27.92 10.69 -3.36
CA ALA A 252 -28.68 9.45 -3.31
C ALA A 252 -27.75 8.23 -3.34
N PHE A 253 -28.14 7.18 -2.60
CA PHE A 253 -27.37 5.93 -2.52
C PHE A 253 -27.11 5.33 -3.91
N HIS A 254 -28.15 5.24 -4.75
CA HIS A 254 -28.05 4.59 -6.06
C HIS A 254 -27.02 5.24 -7.00
N ASP A 255 -26.94 6.57 -7.00
CA ASP A 255 -25.95 7.30 -7.81
C ASP A 255 -24.52 7.07 -7.30
N ALA A 256 -24.35 7.02 -5.98
CA ALA A 256 -23.08 6.72 -5.35
C ALA A 256 -22.62 5.29 -5.64
N GLU A 257 -23.51 4.32 -5.54
CA GLU A 257 -23.28 2.91 -5.85
C GLU A 257 -22.85 2.73 -7.30
N GLN A 258 -23.61 3.27 -8.27
CA GLN A 258 -23.25 3.18 -9.68
C GLN A 258 -21.88 3.81 -9.97
N THR A 259 -21.61 4.98 -9.40
CA THR A 259 -20.33 5.66 -9.57
C THR A 259 -19.18 4.82 -8.99
N ALA A 260 -19.38 4.23 -7.81
CA ALA A 260 -18.39 3.36 -7.19
C ALA A 260 -18.13 2.11 -8.05
N LEU A 261 -19.16 1.39 -8.47
CA LEU A 261 -19.03 0.17 -9.28
C LEU A 261 -18.35 0.41 -10.65
N GLN A 262 -18.46 1.62 -11.21
CA GLN A 262 -17.81 1.98 -12.47
C GLN A 262 -16.35 2.44 -12.29
N ASN A 263 -16.04 3.13 -11.20
CA ASN A 263 -14.77 3.85 -11.08
C ASN A 263 -13.77 3.25 -10.13
N ARG A 264 -14.22 2.45 -9.15
CA ARG A 264 -13.33 1.94 -8.10
C ARG A 264 -12.28 0.96 -8.64
N PRO A 265 -11.02 1.09 -8.21
CA PRO A 265 -9.90 0.29 -8.72
C PRO A 265 -10.08 -1.19 -8.44
N GLU A 266 -10.70 -1.60 -7.33
CA GLU A 266 -10.95 -2.99 -6.97
C GLU A 266 -11.87 -3.71 -7.98
N VAL A 267 -12.90 -3.03 -8.50
CA VAL A 267 -13.78 -3.60 -9.53
C VAL A 267 -13.06 -3.70 -10.88
N LYS A 268 -12.36 -2.63 -11.28
CA LYS A 268 -11.55 -2.64 -12.51
C LYS A 268 -10.47 -3.72 -12.47
N ASN A 269 -9.85 -3.93 -11.32
CA ASN A 269 -8.86 -4.98 -11.13
C ASN A 269 -9.47 -6.38 -11.25
N GLY A 270 -10.66 -6.61 -10.68
CA GLY A 270 -11.41 -7.85 -10.87
C GLY A 270 -11.77 -8.11 -12.33
N GLU A 271 -12.17 -7.07 -13.10
CA GLU A 271 -12.42 -7.18 -14.53
C GLU A 271 -11.16 -7.55 -15.34
N LEU A 272 -10.00 -6.97 -14.97
CA LEU A 272 -8.71 -7.38 -15.53
C LEU A 272 -8.36 -8.83 -15.16
N GLY A 273 -8.64 -9.27 -13.94
CA GLY A 273 -8.46 -10.64 -13.49
C GLY A 273 -9.20 -11.65 -14.35
N VAL A 274 -10.46 -11.38 -14.70
CA VAL A 274 -11.24 -12.21 -15.63
C VAL A 274 -10.59 -12.26 -17.01
N LYS A 275 -10.14 -11.12 -17.56
CA LYS A 275 -9.47 -11.06 -18.87
C LYS A 275 -8.14 -11.81 -18.87
N ILE A 276 -7.35 -11.70 -17.79
CA ILE A 276 -6.10 -12.43 -17.60
C ILE A 276 -6.36 -13.93 -17.63
N ALA A 277 -7.37 -14.42 -16.91
CA ALA A 277 -7.77 -15.82 -16.91
C ALA A 277 -8.27 -16.28 -18.30
N GLN A 278 -8.94 -15.42 -19.09
CA GLN A 278 -9.32 -15.72 -20.47
C GLN A 278 -8.10 -15.95 -21.36
N TYR A 279 -7.03 -15.15 -21.20
CA TYR A 279 -5.79 -15.38 -21.93
C TYR A 279 -5.09 -16.71 -21.51
N ASP A 280 -5.29 -17.18 -20.28
CA ASP A 280 -4.80 -18.52 -19.89
C ASP A 280 -5.53 -19.63 -20.66
N VAL A 281 -6.84 -19.50 -20.93
CA VAL A 281 -7.56 -20.43 -21.81
C VAL A 281 -6.98 -20.39 -23.23
N ASP A 282 -6.73 -19.19 -23.78
CA ASP A 282 -6.20 -19.05 -25.14
C ASP A 282 -4.75 -19.57 -25.27
N LYS A 283 -3.93 -19.41 -24.21
CA LYS A 283 -2.60 -20.01 -24.11
C LYS A 283 -2.68 -21.54 -24.04
N ALA A 284 -3.58 -22.08 -23.22
CA ALA A 284 -3.78 -23.53 -23.15
C ALA A 284 -4.25 -24.13 -24.49
N ARG A 285 -5.16 -23.44 -25.20
CA ARG A 285 -5.61 -23.82 -26.56
C ARG A 285 -4.49 -23.84 -27.60
N ALA A 286 -3.44 -23.01 -27.41
CA ALA A 286 -2.29 -23.01 -28.30
C ALA A 286 -1.60 -24.40 -28.38
N GLY A 287 -1.70 -25.21 -27.32
CA GLY A 287 -1.18 -26.60 -27.30
C GLY A 287 -1.85 -27.56 -28.30
N TYR A 288 -2.98 -27.19 -28.93
CA TYR A 288 -3.57 -27.94 -30.04
C TYR A 288 -3.01 -27.55 -31.41
N LYS A 289 -2.30 -26.44 -31.50
CA LYS A 289 -1.84 -25.85 -32.76
C LYS A 289 -0.39 -26.23 -33.01
N PRO A 290 0.05 -26.29 -34.31
CA PRO A 290 1.45 -26.53 -34.63
C PRO A 290 2.36 -25.46 -34.05
N THR A 291 3.65 -25.85 -33.82
CA THR A 291 4.73 -24.89 -33.47
C THR A 291 5.76 -24.95 -34.61
N LEU A 292 6.22 -23.77 -35.05
CA LEU A 292 7.29 -23.60 -36.03
C LEU A 292 8.45 -22.87 -35.32
N THR A 293 9.61 -23.52 -35.30
CA THR A 293 10.84 -22.94 -34.75
C THR A 293 11.91 -22.87 -35.83
N GLY A 294 12.71 -21.81 -35.81
CA GLY A 294 13.90 -21.65 -36.62
C GLY A 294 15.16 -21.81 -35.75
N GLY A 295 16.17 -22.51 -36.26
CA GLY A 295 17.43 -22.65 -35.55
C GLY A 295 18.62 -22.45 -36.52
N ALA A 296 19.66 -21.79 -36.04
CA ALA A 296 20.95 -21.66 -36.72
C ALA A 296 22.06 -22.08 -35.77
N SER A 297 23.04 -22.80 -36.27
CA SER A 297 24.22 -23.17 -35.47
C SER A 297 25.50 -23.18 -36.28
N LEU A 298 26.57 -22.79 -35.61
CA LEU A 298 27.96 -22.90 -36.09
C LEU A 298 28.69 -23.77 -35.07
N ASN A 299 29.30 -24.87 -35.57
CA ASN A 299 30.00 -25.80 -34.70
C ASN A 299 31.38 -26.14 -35.29
N SER A 300 32.34 -26.34 -34.42
CA SER A 300 33.63 -26.92 -34.75
C SER A 300 34.19 -27.71 -33.57
N GLY A 301 35.13 -28.58 -33.82
CA GLY A 301 35.72 -29.37 -32.74
C GLY A 301 37.02 -30.04 -33.17
N TYR A 302 37.70 -30.58 -32.18
CA TYR A 302 38.93 -31.36 -32.39
C TYR A 302 38.96 -32.60 -31.48
N ALA A 303 39.77 -33.58 -31.89
CA ALA A 303 40.12 -34.72 -31.06
C ALA A 303 41.60 -35.04 -31.25
N ASN A 304 42.29 -35.46 -30.15
CA ASN A 304 43.64 -35.94 -30.26
C ASN A 304 43.69 -37.31 -30.99
N GLY A 305 44.87 -37.72 -31.51
CA GLY A 305 45.03 -38.98 -32.18
C GLY A 305 44.61 -38.98 -33.66
N GLN A 306 44.16 -37.88 -34.22
CA GLN A 306 43.74 -37.75 -35.63
C GLN A 306 44.94 -37.49 -36.61
N GLY A 307 46.17 -37.38 -36.13
CA GLY A 307 47.32 -37.08 -36.95
C GLY A 307 47.39 -35.73 -37.62
N THR A 308 46.45 -34.80 -37.24
CA THR A 308 46.34 -33.47 -37.82
C THR A 308 46.40 -32.41 -36.72
N SER A 309 46.85 -31.18 -37.06
CA SER A 309 46.98 -30.09 -36.11
C SER A 309 45.61 -29.58 -35.62
N PHE A 310 45.59 -29.01 -34.42
CA PHE A 310 44.39 -28.42 -33.80
C PHE A 310 43.70 -27.41 -34.75
N GLY A 311 44.51 -26.48 -35.31
CA GLY A 311 43.95 -25.45 -36.20
C GLY A 311 43.37 -26.04 -37.50
N TYR A 312 43.98 -27.10 -38.05
CA TYR A 312 43.47 -27.80 -39.22
C TYR A 312 42.16 -28.52 -38.93
N GLN A 313 42.04 -29.16 -37.75
CA GLN A 313 40.80 -29.82 -37.34
C GLN A 313 39.67 -28.79 -37.12
N LEU A 314 39.93 -27.68 -36.44
CA LEU A 314 38.92 -26.64 -36.25
C LEU A 314 38.38 -26.07 -37.56
N ASN A 315 39.24 -25.89 -38.56
CA ASN A 315 38.82 -25.40 -39.85
C ASN A 315 38.04 -26.48 -40.66
N ASN A 316 38.53 -27.71 -40.66
CA ASN A 316 37.89 -28.78 -41.40
C ASN A 316 36.60 -29.31 -40.79
N ASN A 317 36.47 -29.24 -39.47
CA ASN A 317 35.27 -29.68 -38.74
C ASN A 317 34.26 -28.53 -38.60
N PHE A 318 34.51 -27.35 -39.20
CA PHE A 318 33.59 -26.23 -39.17
C PHE A 318 32.32 -26.55 -39.94
N THR A 319 31.19 -26.55 -39.23
CA THR A 319 29.87 -26.82 -39.79
C THR A 319 28.93 -25.66 -39.54
N GLN A 320 28.10 -25.36 -40.52
CA GLN A 320 27.03 -24.37 -40.46
C GLN A 320 25.72 -25.11 -40.71
N GLN A 321 24.75 -24.87 -39.86
CA GLN A 321 23.43 -25.46 -40.01
C GLN A 321 22.36 -24.40 -39.85
N LEU A 322 21.39 -24.39 -40.75
CA LEU A 322 20.14 -23.62 -40.66
C LEU A 322 19.00 -24.61 -40.82
N GLY A 323 18.04 -24.53 -39.91
CA GLY A 323 16.93 -25.46 -39.89
C GLY A 323 15.60 -24.81 -39.49
N LEU A 324 14.53 -25.35 -40.07
CA LEU A 324 13.15 -25.04 -39.61
C LEU A 324 12.53 -26.35 -39.14
N THR A 325 11.93 -26.32 -37.97
CA THR A 325 11.25 -27.48 -37.38
C THR A 325 9.77 -27.14 -37.17
N LEU A 326 8.90 -27.92 -37.82
CA LEU A 326 7.45 -27.87 -37.63
C LEU A 326 7.00 -29.06 -36.77
N ALA A 327 6.53 -28.80 -35.56
CA ALA A 327 5.97 -29.83 -34.67
C ALA A 327 4.43 -29.72 -34.67
N ILE A 328 3.75 -30.80 -35.07
CA ILE A 328 2.28 -30.87 -35.12
C ILE A 328 1.79 -31.86 -34.07
N PRO A 329 1.09 -31.40 -33.01
CA PRO A 329 0.56 -32.32 -32.00
C PRO A 329 -0.66 -33.08 -32.56
N ILE A 330 -0.51 -34.36 -32.83
CA ILE A 330 -1.58 -35.23 -33.35
C ILE A 330 -2.41 -35.82 -32.21
N PHE A 331 -1.77 -36.27 -31.14
CA PHE A 331 -2.42 -36.84 -29.98
C PHE A 331 -1.67 -36.48 -28.70
N THR A 332 -2.36 -35.78 -27.80
CA THR A 332 -1.79 -35.21 -26.57
C THR A 332 -2.15 -35.96 -25.29
N LYS A 333 -2.68 -37.17 -25.37
CA LYS A 333 -3.09 -38.01 -24.22
C LYS A 333 -3.99 -37.24 -23.19
N ARG A 334 -4.91 -36.39 -23.65
CA ARG A 334 -5.77 -35.53 -22.86
C ARG A 334 -5.08 -34.34 -22.15
N VAL A 335 -3.73 -34.22 -22.19
CA VAL A 335 -3.01 -33.15 -21.48
C VAL A 335 -3.55 -31.77 -21.83
N VAL A 336 -3.56 -31.42 -23.10
CA VAL A 336 -4.05 -30.09 -23.55
C VAL A 336 -5.53 -29.89 -23.22
N LYS A 337 -6.37 -30.95 -23.38
CA LYS A 337 -7.80 -30.87 -23.02
C LYS A 337 -7.97 -30.54 -21.55
N THR A 338 -7.22 -31.20 -20.66
CA THR A 338 -7.28 -30.95 -19.22
C THR A 338 -6.85 -29.52 -18.89
N GLN A 339 -5.72 -29.06 -19.45
CA GLN A 339 -5.24 -27.67 -19.28
C GLN A 339 -6.26 -26.62 -19.71
N VAL A 340 -6.97 -26.85 -20.84
CA VAL A 340 -8.02 -25.96 -21.30
C VAL A 340 -9.22 -25.97 -20.35
N GLU A 341 -9.65 -27.14 -19.85
CA GLU A 341 -10.79 -27.21 -18.91
C GLU A 341 -10.43 -26.59 -17.54
N GLU A 342 -9.21 -26.81 -17.02
CA GLU A 342 -8.72 -26.14 -15.81
C GLU A 342 -8.68 -24.62 -15.98
N ALA A 343 -8.17 -24.12 -17.11
CA ALA A 343 -8.16 -22.69 -17.40
C ALA A 343 -9.57 -22.11 -17.47
N LYS A 344 -10.56 -22.84 -18.04
CA LYS A 344 -11.96 -22.42 -18.05
C LYS A 344 -12.58 -22.39 -16.65
N ILE A 345 -12.18 -23.33 -15.75
CA ILE A 345 -12.60 -23.32 -14.35
C ILE A 345 -12.05 -22.06 -13.66
N ASN A 346 -10.77 -21.72 -13.92
CA ASN A 346 -10.15 -20.50 -13.39
C ASN A 346 -10.86 -19.21 -13.86
N VAL A 347 -11.36 -19.17 -15.13
CA VAL A 347 -12.18 -18.05 -15.59
C VAL A 347 -13.47 -17.94 -14.77
N LYS A 348 -14.15 -19.07 -14.51
CA LYS A 348 -15.38 -19.06 -13.68
C LYS A 348 -15.06 -18.58 -12.25
N GLN A 349 -13.95 -19.03 -11.68
CA GLN A 349 -13.50 -18.57 -10.38
C GLN A 349 -13.28 -17.05 -10.38
N ALA A 350 -12.55 -16.50 -11.34
CA ALA A 350 -12.32 -15.07 -11.48
C ALA A 350 -13.63 -14.27 -11.66
N GLN A 351 -14.63 -14.85 -12.33
CA GLN A 351 -15.97 -14.23 -12.46
C GLN A 351 -16.72 -14.18 -11.13
N LEU A 352 -16.63 -15.25 -10.32
CA LEU A 352 -17.21 -15.28 -8.97
C LEU A 352 -16.51 -14.27 -8.05
N ASP A 353 -15.19 -14.16 -8.13
CA ASP A 353 -14.40 -13.20 -7.33
C ASP A 353 -14.77 -11.75 -7.71
N LEU A 354 -14.95 -11.44 -9.00
CA LEU A 354 -15.45 -10.15 -9.46
C LEU A 354 -16.88 -9.87 -8.94
N THR A 355 -17.76 -10.87 -8.98
CA THR A 355 -19.13 -10.75 -8.46
C THR A 355 -19.11 -10.47 -6.96
N ASN A 356 -18.30 -11.20 -6.19
CA ASN A 356 -18.11 -10.97 -4.77
C ASN A 356 -17.56 -9.56 -4.49
N THR A 357 -16.58 -9.11 -5.26
CA THR A 357 -16.02 -7.75 -5.13
C THR A 357 -17.09 -6.67 -5.34
N ARG A 358 -17.94 -6.84 -6.36
CA ARG A 358 -19.06 -5.91 -6.63
C ARG A 358 -20.08 -5.89 -5.48
N ILE A 359 -20.47 -7.07 -4.97
CA ILE A 359 -21.41 -7.18 -3.85
C ILE A 359 -20.82 -6.52 -2.60
N THR A 360 -19.57 -6.82 -2.26
CA THR A 360 -18.89 -6.26 -1.08
C THR A 360 -18.76 -4.74 -1.19
N LEU A 361 -18.44 -4.22 -2.37
CA LEU A 361 -18.38 -2.77 -2.61
C LEU A 361 -19.75 -2.11 -2.47
N SER A 362 -20.82 -2.69 -3.07
CA SER A 362 -22.18 -2.20 -2.93
C SER A 362 -22.62 -2.12 -1.46
N GLN A 363 -22.40 -3.19 -0.69
CA GLN A 363 -22.68 -3.21 0.76
C GLN A 363 -21.86 -2.18 1.54
N THR A 364 -20.62 -1.94 1.14
CA THR A 364 -19.76 -0.95 1.78
C THR A 364 -20.25 0.48 1.52
N VAL A 365 -20.68 0.77 0.29
CA VAL A 365 -21.28 2.07 -0.07
C VAL A 365 -22.61 2.27 0.65
N GLU A 366 -23.45 1.23 0.72
CA GLU A 366 -24.71 1.27 1.48
C GLU A 366 -24.46 1.57 2.96
N ARG A 367 -23.53 0.87 3.57
CA ARG A 367 -23.13 1.11 4.98
C ARG A 367 -22.63 2.54 5.18
N ALA A 368 -21.80 3.05 4.25
CA ALA A 368 -21.30 4.42 4.32
C ALA A 368 -22.46 5.43 4.22
N TYR A 369 -23.43 5.21 3.34
CA TYR A 369 -24.63 6.03 3.22
C TYR A 369 -25.47 6.05 4.51
N ILE A 370 -25.76 4.87 5.07
CA ILE A 370 -26.51 4.74 6.34
C ILE A 370 -25.75 5.41 7.49
N ASN A 371 -24.43 5.25 7.55
CA ASN A 371 -23.60 5.88 8.56
C ASN A 371 -23.67 7.42 8.49
N VAL A 372 -23.72 8.01 7.30
CA VAL A 372 -23.90 9.47 7.16
C VAL A 372 -25.27 9.90 7.69
N GLN A 373 -26.35 9.17 7.37
CA GLN A 373 -27.69 9.49 7.86
C GLN A 373 -27.77 9.41 9.39
N ASN A 374 -27.23 8.32 9.96
CA ASN A 374 -27.20 8.11 11.41
C ASN A 374 -26.37 9.19 12.11
N ALA A 375 -25.18 9.49 11.60
CA ALA A 375 -24.31 10.53 12.17
C ALA A 375 -24.98 11.91 12.12
N ARG A 376 -25.66 12.24 11.03
CA ARG A 376 -26.44 13.49 10.91
C ARG A 376 -27.54 13.57 11.96
N SER A 377 -28.37 12.52 12.09
CA SER A 377 -29.43 12.49 13.10
C SER A 377 -28.88 12.62 14.53
N GLN A 378 -27.74 11.97 14.81
CA GLN A 378 -27.04 12.10 16.09
C GLN A 378 -26.52 13.53 16.32
N TYR A 379 -25.95 14.15 15.28
CA TYR A 379 -25.47 15.54 15.36
C TYR A 379 -26.62 16.52 15.64
N ASP A 380 -27.74 16.40 14.93
CA ASP A 380 -28.89 17.25 15.11
C ASP A 380 -29.44 17.12 16.55
N ALA A 381 -29.60 15.90 17.07
CA ALA A 381 -30.06 15.66 18.45
C ALA A 381 -29.04 16.15 19.48
N ALA A 382 -27.75 15.87 19.34
CA ALA A 382 -26.72 16.33 20.26
C ALA A 382 -26.54 17.86 20.24
N SER A 383 -26.77 18.50 19.09
CA SER A 383 -26.75 19.98 18.98
C SER A 383 -27.83 20.63 19.80
N GLU A 384 -29.06 20.11 19.75
CA GLU A 384 -30.17 20.63 20.55
C GLU A 384 -29.96 20.34 22.06
N GLU A 385 -29.52 19.15 22.42
CA GLU A 385 -29.17 18.81 23.81
C GLU A 385 -28.07 19.73 24.36
N TYR A 386 -27.01 19.96 23.62
CA TYR A 386 -25.91 20.86 23.98
C TYR A 386 -26.43 22.31 24.20
N LYS A 387 -27.27 22.80 23.30
CA LYS A 387 -27.84 24.14 23.36
C LYS A 387 -28.65 24.37 24.66
N TYR A 388 -29.53 23.45 25.00
CA TYR A 388 -30.38 23.58 26.19
C TYR A 388 -29.58 23.28 27.48
N SER A 389 -28.70 22.32 27.51
CA SER A 389 -27.84 22.01 28.66
C SER A 389 -26.87 23.17 28.95
N LYS A 390 -26.34 23.84 27.92
CA LYS A 390 -25.50 25.02 28.06
C LYS A 390 -26.25 26.18 28.73
N GLU A 391 -27.48 26.43 28.32
CA GLU A 391 -28.31 27.50 28.92
C GLU A 391 -28.72 27.14 30.33
N SER A 392 -29.09 25.90 30.63
CA SER A 392 -29.37 25.42 31.98
C SER A 392 -28.17 25.57 32.92
N TYR A 393 -26.98 25.20 32.45
CA TYR A 393 -25.73 25.39 33.20
C TYR A 393 -25.45 26.90 33.45
N ARG A 394 -25.64 27.75 32.42
CA ARG A 394 -25.47 29.20 32.56
C ARG A 394 -26.39 29.77 33.67
N ILE A 395 -27.68 29.41 33.66
CA ILE A 395 -28.66 29.83 34.68
C ILE A 395 -28.24 29.33 36.06
N ALA A 396 -27.87 28.02 36.20
CA ALA A 396 -27.45 27.47 37.48
C ALA A 396 -26.17 28.12 38.01
N SER A 397 -25.23 28.51 37.11
CA SER A 397 -24.01 29.23 37.48
C SER A 397 -24.32 30.64 38.04
N GLU A 398 -25.25 31.37 37.42
CA GLU A 398 -25.65 32.69 37.92
C GLU A 398 -26.42 32.57 39.26
N GLN A 399 -27.32 31.60 39.40
CA GLN A 399 -28.03 31.32 40.64
C GLN A 399 -27.08 30.96 41.80
N LEU A 400 -26.03 30.17 41.53
CA LEU A 400 -25.00 29.87 42.53
C LEU A 400 -24.23 31.14 42.93
N LYS A 401 -23.89 32.01 41.97
CA LYS A 401 -23.19 33.27 42.25
C LYS A 401 -23.96 34.20 43.17
N VAL A 402 -25.28 34.27 43.04
CA VAL A 402 -26.14 35.11 43.89
C VAL A 402 -26.67 34.38 45.15
N GLY A 403 -26.28 33.10 45.33
CA GLY A 403 -26.64 32.32 46.53
C GLY A 403 -28.06 31.76 46.54
N VAL A 404 -28.77 31.75 45.42
CA VAL A 404 -30.14 31.20 45.28
C VAL A 404 -30.12 29.68 45.04
N ALA A 405 -29.13 29.14 44.29
CA ALA A 405 -28.97 27.72 44.11
C ALA A 405 -27.91 27.13 45.06
N ASN A 406 -28.09 25.85 45.43
CA ASN A 406 -27.10 25.12 46.19
C ASN A 406 -26.03 24.50 45.25
N THR A 407 -24.88 24.13 45.82
CA THR A 407 -23.75 23.55 45.08
C THR A 407 -24.09 22.22 44.38
N VAL A 408 -25.02 21.41 44.95
CA VAL A 408 -25.40 20.10 44.38
C VAL A 408 -26.20 20.31 43.09
N ASP A 409 -27.18 21.19 43.09
CA ASP A 409 -27.99 21.51 41.90
C ASP A 409 -27.11 22.09 40.77
N PHE A 410 -26.20 22.98 41.11
CA PHE A 410 -25.21 23.50 40.16
C PHE A 410 -24.35 22.39 39.54
N LEU A 411 -23.79 21.50 40.36
CA LEU A 411 -22.95 20.40 39.89
C LEU A 411 -23.74 19.43 39.02
N LEU A 412 -25.02 19.19 39.30
CA LEU A 412 -25.90 18.41 38.45
C LEU A 412 -26.03 19.02 37.06
N GLN A 413 -26.37 20.32 36.97
CA GLN A 413 -26.50 21.00 35.68
C GLN A 413 -25.15 21.09 34.93
N LYS A 414 -24.06 21.28 35.65
CA LYS A 414 -22.71 21.22 35.07
C LYS A 414 -22.39 19.86 34.43
N ASN A 415 -22.69 18.76 35.13
CA ASN A 415 -22.43 17.43 34.62
C ASN A 415 -23.26 17.12 33.36
N LEU A 416 -24.54 17.52 33.33
CA LEU A 416 -25.40 17.40 32.15
C LEU A 416 -24.84 18.22 30.98
N TYR A 417 -24.39 19.45 31.23
CA TYR A 417 -23.75 20.27 30.20
C TYR A 417 -22.46 19.62 29.64
N VAL A 418 -21.58 19.10 30.50
CA VAL A 418 -20.33 18.43 30.08
C VAL A 418 -20.62 17.19 29.22
N GLN A 419 -21.61 16.37 29.62
CA GLN A 419 -22.02 15.22 28.84
C GLN A 419 -22.58 15.62 27.47
N ALA A 420 -23.49 16.58 27.42
CA ALA A 420 -24.07 17.09 26.18
C ALA A 420 -23.00 17.71 25.26
N GLN A 421 -22.04 18.43 25.81
CA GLN A 421 -20.92 19.00 25.08
C GLN A 421 -20.01 17.92 24.46
N GLN A 422 -19.64 16.89 25.20
CA GLN A 422 -18.84 15.78 24.69
C GLN A 422 -19.59 15.05 23.57
N ALA A 423 -20.89 14.77 23.76
CA ALA A 423 -21.73 14.15 22.74
C ALA A 423 -21.80 14.99 21.46
N PHE A 424 -21.95 16.31 21.59
CA PHE A 424 -22.00 17.25 20.46
C PHE A 424 -20.68 17.28 19.68
N ILE A 425 -19.52 17.38 20.36
CA ILE A 425 -18.21 17.40 19.71
C ILE A 425 -17.97 16.08 18.99
N GLN A 426 -18.25 14.95 19.65
CA GLN A 426 -18.11 13.62 19.06
C GLN A 426 -19.00 13.46 17.82
N ALA A 427 -20.27 13.85 17.89
CA ALA A 427 -21.21 13.78 16.78
C ALA A 427 -20.78 14.67 15.60
N LYS A 428 -20.25 15.88 15.88
CA LYS A 428 -19.73 16.82 14.89
C LYS A 428 -18.60 16.17 14.04
N TYR A 429 -17.58 15.61 14.68
CA TYR A 429 -16.45 15.01 13.97
C TYR A 429 -16.81 13.67 13.33
N ASN A 430 -17.69 12.89 13.95
CA ASN A 430 -18.22 11.66 13.36
C ASN A 430 -19.01 11.94 12.08
N THR A 431 -19.82 12.99 12.06
CA THR A 431 -20.58 13.40 10.86
C THR A 431 -19.64 13.84 9.74
N LEU A 432 -18.59 14.59 10.07
CA LEU A 432 -17.59 14.97 9.07
C LEU A 432 -16.86 13.75 8.50
N LEU A 433 -16.41 12.83 9.36
CA LEU A 433 -15.70 11.63 8.95
C LEU A 433 -16.57 10.75 8.04
N THR A 434 -17.80 10.45 8.45
CA THR A 434 -18.71 9.59 7.68
C THR A 434 -19.05 10.22 6.32
N LEU A 435 -19.23 11.54 6.27
CA LEU A 435 -19.42 12.26 5.01
C LEU A 435 -18.21 12.13 4.08
N LYS A 436 -16.98 12.35 4.61
CA LYS A 436 -15.76 12.23 3.80
C LYS A 436 -15.54 10.80 3.29
N ILE A 437 -15.89 9.78 4.07
CA ILE A 437 -15.87 8.37 3.65
C ILE A 437 -16.90 8.13 2.52
N TYR A 438 -18.11 8.66 2.65
CA TYR A 438 -19.14 8.52 1.61
C TYR A 438 -18.75 9.25 0.31
N ASP A 439 -18.25 10.48 0.41
CA ASP A 439 -17.73 11.25 -0.73
C ASP A 439 -16.57 10.53 -1.44
N PHE A 440 -15.69 9.89 -0.67
CA PHE A 440 -14.60 9.08 -1.22
C PHE A 440 -15.10 7.93 -2.09
N TYR A 441 -16.16 7.21 -1.69
CA TYR A 441 -16.77 6.16 -2.53
C TYR A 441 -17.44 6.73 -3.77
N ARG A 442 -17.89 7.98 -3.75
CA ARG A 442 -18.41 8.72 -4.90
C ARG A 442 -17.31 9.25 -5.83
N GLY A 443 -16.04 9.06 -5.48
CA GLY A 443 -14.90 9.57 -6.26
C GLY A 443 -14.60 11.05 -6.04
N VAL A 444 -15.18 11.68 -4.99
CA VAL A 444 -14.88 13.06 -4.62
C VAL A 444 -13.57 13.09 -3.81
N PRO A 445 -12.58 13.92 -4.19
CA PRO A 445 -11.34 14.04 -3.43
C PRO A 445 -11.58 14.51 -2.00
N ILE A 446 -10.89 13.88 -1.04
CA ILE A 446 -10.97 14.27 0.37
C ILE A 446 -10.23 15.61 0.57
N LYS A 447 -10.97 16.62 0.97
CA LYS A 447 -10.47 17.95 1.40
C LYS A 447 -11.19 18.35 2.69
N LEU A 448 -10.47 19.01 3.62
CA LEU A 448 -11.02 19.60 4.82
C LEU A 448 -11.07 21.12 4.68
#